data_15b4fb10b64209e7eeb09f30d7898f86
#
_entry.id   15b4fb10b64209e7eeb09f30d7898f86
#
_cell.length_a   1.000
_cell.length_b   1.000
_cell.length_c   1.000
_cell.angle_alpha   90.00
_cell.angle_beta   90.00
_cell.angle_gamma   90.00
#
_symmetry.space_group_name_H-M   'P 1'
#
loop_
_entity.id
_entity.type
_entity.pdbx_description
1 polymer ?
#
loop_
_entity_poly.entity_id
_entity_poly.type
_entity_poly.pdbx_seq_one_letter_code
_entity_poly.pdbx_strand_id
1 'polypeptide(L)'
;MKLIKGFDLPNESLSRNHNLIPKYDLAWRDWLQTTGKQFKNSIPTNGIVESIEKICSGNEYKRFVIIKGEVAFYKILLEYHSKNYIEIEPNEWDKLQDDDLICLSMPFSPIASIPDWYKTLCDYIENKNIYMFIDGAYLGTIKKKIHIPDNCILFATSISKCFNASALRAGILFYDKVPVLFKSKVLIKNYN
;
A
#
# COMPACT_ATOMS: atom_id res chain seq x y z
N MET A 1 -1.69 -28.86 -5.34
CA MET A 1 -2.02 -27.51 -5.83
C MET A 1 -3.19 -27.65 -6.79
N LYS A 2 -4.44 -27.31 -6.38
CA LYS A 2 -5.59 -27.34 -7.29
C LYS A 2 -5.48 -26.10 -8.19
N LEU A 3 -5.25 -26.32 -9.48
CA LEU A 3 -5.38 -25.28 -10.50
C LEU A 3 -6.81 -24.72 -10.44
N ILE A 4 -6.93 -23.45 -10.14
CA ILE A 4 -8.19 -22.72 -10.32
C ILE A 4 -8.44 -22.70 -11.83
N LYS A 5 -9.47 -23.44 -12.27
CA LYS A 5 -9.93 -23.44 -13.65
C LYS A 5 -10.28 -22.01 -14.05
N GLY A 6 -9.87 -21.62 -15.25
CA GLY A 6 -9.86 -20.32 -15.81
C GLY A 6 -11.00 -19.40 -15.36
N PHE A 7 -10.62 -18.22 -14.88
CA PHE A 7 -11.51 -17.08 -14.83
C PHE A 7 -11.72 -16.62 -16.28
N ASP A 8 -12.86 -16.95 -16.86
CA ASP A 8 -13.37 -16.19 -17.99
C ASP A 8 -13.68 -14.80 -17.48
N LEU A 9 -12.70 -13.90 -17.60
CA LEU A 9 -12.93 -12.48 -17.37
C LEU A 9 -13.88 -12.01 -18.48
N PRO A 10 -15.07 -11.49 -18.15
CA PRO A 10 -15.90 -10.86 -19.17
C PRO A 10 -15.08 -9.77 -19.85
N ASN A 11 -15.21 -9.65 -21.17
CA ASN A 11 -14.52 -8.65 -22.00
C ASN A 11 -14.86 -7.18 -21.66
N GLU A 12 -15.58 -6.96 -20.56
CA GLU A 12 -15.92 -5.64 -20.06
C GLU A 12 -14.86 -5.20 -19.04
N SER A 13 -14.21 -4.07 -19.32
CA SER A 13 -13.26 -3.48 -18.39
C SER A 13 -13.93 -3.28 -17.02
N LEU A 14 -13.22 -3.59 -15.91
CA LEU A 14 -13.66 -3.35 -14.53
C LEU A 14 -14.19 -1.92 -14.30
N SER A 15 -13.76 -0.96 -15.13
CA SER A 15 -14.21 0.44 -15.11
C SER A 15 -15.66 0.65 -15.57
N ARG A 16 -16.26 -0.31 -16.25
CA ARG A 16 -17.64 -0.20 -16.75
C ARG A 16 -18.67 -0.97 -15.93
N ASN A 17 -18.26 -1.84 -15.03
CA ASN A 17 -19.18 -2.66 -14.25
C ASN A 17 -19.09 -2.31 -12.76
N HIS A 18 -19.81 -1.28 -12.34
CA HIS A 18 -19.87 -0.80 -10.95
C HIS A 18 -20.29 -1.89 -9.95
N ASN A 19 -21.01 -2.92 -10.38
CA ASN A 19 -21.40 -4.05 -9.55
C ASN A 19 -20.24 -4.97 -9.20
N LEU A 20 -19.11 -4.88 -9.90
CA LEU A 20 -17.91 -5.68 -9.62
C LEU A 20 -17.03 -5.06 -8.53
N ILE A 21 -17.11 -3.75 -8.30
CA ILE A 21 -16.25 -3.06 -7.31
C ILE A 21 -16.44 -3.63 -5.90
N PRO A 22 -17.67 -3.82 -5.38
CA PRO A 22 -17.85 -4.43 -4.06
C PRO A 22 -17.34 -5.87 -3.98
N LYS A 23 -17.52 -6.66 -5.04
CA LYS A 23 -17.01 -8.03 -5.12
C LYS A 23 -15.49 -8.07 -5.15
N TYR A 24 -14.88 -7.13 -5.87
CA TYR A 24 -13.44 -6.95 -5.94
C TYR A 24 -12.86 -6.57 -4.57
N ASP A 25 -13.45 -5.60 -3.89
CA ASP A 25 -13.07 -5.20 -2.54
C ASP A 25 -13.16 -6.37 -1.55
N LEU A 26 -14.30 -7.10 -1.56
CA LEU A 26 -14.50 -8.26 -0.69
C LEU A 26 -13.45 -9.34 -0.93
N ALA A 27 -13.20 -9.70 -2.20
CA ALA A 27 -12.20 -10.70 -2.55
C ALA A 27 -10.79 -10.33 -2.05
N TRP A 28 -10.43 -9.05 -2.12
CA TRP A 28 -9.17 -8.59 -1.55
C TRP A 28 -9.14 -8.70 -0.02
N ARG A 29 -10.21 -8.31 0.67
CA ARG A 29 -10.29 -8.41 2.13
C ARG A 29 -10.21 -9.84 2.63
N ASP A 30 -10.88 -10.76 1.94
CA ASP A 30 -10.82 -12.19 2.25
C ASP A 30 -9.42 -12.78 2.03
N TRP A 31 -8.71 -12.28 1.02
CA TRP A 31 -7.36 -12.74 0.70
C TRP A 31 -6.27 -12.14 1.59
N LEU A 32 -6.48 -10.94 2.14
CA LEU A 32 -5.47 -10.23 2.93
C LEU A 32 -5.04 -11.02 4.16
N GLN A 33 -3.74 -11.25 4.27
CA GLN A 33 -3.12 -11.90 5.43
C GLN A 33 -2.55 -10.85 6.39
N THR A 34 -3.43 -10.01 6.93
CA THR A 34 -3.08 -8.94 7.85
C THR A 34 -3.79 -9.09 9.20
N THR A 35 -3.24 -8.44 10.22
CA THR A 35 -3.85 -8.28 11.55
C THR A 35 -3.76 -6.80 11.95
N GLY A 36 -4.43 -6.41 13.01
CA GLY A 36 -4.47 -5.03 13.49
C GLY A 36 -5.52 -4.22 12.75
N LYS A 37 -5.14 -3.03 12.31
CA LYS A 37 -6.04 -2.06 11.69
C LYS A 37 -6.82 -2.61 10.49
N GLN A 38 -8.11 -2.29 10.44
CA GLN A 38 -9.02 -2.58 9.33
C GLN A 38 -9.47 -1.27 8.68
N PHE A 39 -9.22 -1.14 7.38
CA PHE A 39 -9.67 0.03 6.61
C PHE A 39 -11.12 -0.13 6.17
N LYS A 40 -11.92 0.92 6.34
CA LYS A 40 -13.31 0.96 5.85
C LYS A 40 -13.40 1.22 4.35
N ASN A 41 -12.44 1.95 3.81
CA ASN A 41 -12.44 2.42 2.44
C ASN A 41 -11.37 1.74 1.60
N SER A 42 -11.67 1.56 0.33
CA SER A 42 -10.73 1.06 -0.66
C SER A 42 -11.01 1.62 -2.04
N ILE A 43 -10.00 1.54 -2.92
CA ILE A 43 -10.12 1.92 -4.32
C ILE A 43 -9.28 0.96 -5.18
N PRO A 44 -9.82 0.42 -6.28
CA PRO A 44 -9.05 -0.35 -7.26
C PRO A 44 -7.92 0.48 -7.87
N THR A 45 -6.76 -0.15 -8.09
CA THR A 45 -5.60 0.47 -8.72
C THR A 45 -5.03 -0.41 -9.82
N ASN A 46 -4.28 0.17 -10.76
CA ASN A 46 -3.55 -0.56 -11.78
C ASN A 46 -2.25 -1.17 -11.22
N GLY A 47 -2.38 -1.93 -10.13
CA GLY A 47 -1.27 -2.48 -9.36
C GLY A 47 -0.68 -1.46 -8.39
N ILE A 48 0.34 -1.91 -7.63
CA ILE A 48 0.96 -1.15 -6.54
C ILE A 48 1.65 0.14 -7.03
N VAL A 49 2.22 0.11 -8.24
CA VAL A 49 2.97 1.24 -8.81
C VAL A 49 2.10 2.49 -8.94
N GLU A 50 0.83 2.36 -9.34
CA GLU A 50 -0.09 3.51 -9.37
C GLU A 50 -0.30 4.08 -7.97
N SER A 51 -0.42 3.23 -6.96
CA SER A 51 -0.58 3.68 -5.57
C SER A 51 0.64 4.47 -5.11
N ILE A 52 1.84 3.93 -5.30
CA ILE A 52 3.10 4.59 -4.91
C ILE A 52 3.25 5.93 -5.63
N GLU A 53 3.07 5.93 -6.97
CA GLU A 53 3.21 7.15 -7.78
C GLU A 53 2.27 8.25 -7.29
N LYS A 54 0.98 7.93 -7.08
CA LYS A 54 -0.02 8.90 -6.64
C LYS A 54 0.25 9.42 -5.22
N ILE A 55 0.76 8.58 -4.33
CA ILE A 55 1.11 8.98 -2.97
C ILE A 55 2.35 9.86 -3.00
N CYS A 56 3.41 9.45 -3.71
CA CYS A 56 4.66 10.21 -3.78
C CYS A 56 4.52 11.54 -4.55
N SER A 57 3.63 11.63 -5.53
CA SER A 57 3.39 12.86 -6.27
C SER A 57 2.42 13.84 -5.58
N GLY A 58 1.66 13.38 -4.56
CA GLY A 58 0.73 14.21 -3.79
C GLY A 58 1.43 15.28 -2.94
N ASN A 59 0.66 16.25 -2.45
CA ASN A 59 1.15 17.34 -1.57
C ASN A 59 0.52 17.27 -0.17
N GLU A 60 0.01 16.09 0.21
CA GLU A 60 -0.72 15.91 1.47
C GLU A 60 0.21 15.78 2.68
N TYR A 61 1.48 15.42 2.45
CA TYR A 61 2.43 15.12 3.51
C TYR A 61 3.57 16.13 3.52
N LYS A 62 4.01 16.49 4.72
CA LYS A 62 5.07 17.47 4.93
C LYS A 62 6.44 16.91 4.54
N ARG A 63 6.70 15.67 4.90
CA ARG A 63 7.95 14.97 4.62
C ARG A 63 7.71 13.47 4.48
N PHE A 64 8.41 12.86 3.55
CA PHE A 64 8.44 11.40 3.38
C PHE A 64 9.66 10.80 4.09
N VAL A 65 9.48 9.62 4.65
CA VAL A 65 10.57 8.87 5.29
C VAL A 65 10.71 7.52 4.63
N ILE A 66 11.91 7.18 4.21
CA ILE A 66 12.26 5.89 3.61
C ILE A 66 13.23 5.19 4.56
N ILE A 67 12.97 3.92 4.83
CA ILE A 67 13.93 3.09 5.58
C ILE A 67 15.02 2.64 4.62
N LYS A 68 16.28 2.76 5.02
CA LYS A 68 17.41 2.38 4.19
C LYS A 68 17.34 0.92 3.74
N GLY A 69 17.63 0.70 2.49
CA GLY A 69 17.48 -0.59 1.82
C GLY A 69 16.12 -0.77 1.13
N GLU A 70 15.16 0.13 1.33
CA GLU A 70 13.89 0.07 0.62
C GLU A 70 14.07 0.20 -0.90
N VAL A 71 13.09 -0.24 -1.66
CA VAL A 71 13.15 -0.22 -3.12
C VAL A 71 13.42 1.20 -3.65
N ALA A 72 14.41 1.34 -4.54
CA ALA A 72 14.85 2.63 -5.07
C ALA A 72 13.73 3.44 -5.76
N PHE A 73 12.63 2.78 -6.13
CA PHE A 73 11.50 3.41 -6.81
C PHE A 73 10.86 4.55 -5.99
N TYR A 74 10.81 4.44 -4.66
CA TYR A 74 10.37 5.54 -3.81
C TYR A 74 11.22 6.78 -3.97
N LYS A 75 12.55 6.62 -3.86
CA LYS A 75 13.49 7.75 -3.97
C LYS A 75 13.40 8.40 -5.35
N ILE A 76 13.39 7.60 -6.41
CA ILE A 76 13.25 8.08 -7.80
C ILE A 76 11.98 8.93 -7.94
N LEU A 77 10.84 8.49 -7.43
CA LEU A 77 9.60 9.24 -7.54
C LEU A 77 9.60 10.51 -6.68
N LEU A 78 10.12 10.44 -5.46
CA LEU A 78 10.18 11.61 -4.57
C LEU A 78 11.12 12.68 -5.13
N GLU A 79 12.26 12.30 -5.69
CA GLU A 79 13.18 13.20 -6.39
C GLU A 79 12.54 13.80 -7.65
N TYR A 80 11.92 12.95 -8.49
CA TYR A 80 11.23 13.39 -9.71
C TYR A 80 10.14 14.42 -9.42
N HIS A 81 9.39 14.26 -8.33
CA HIS A 81 8.34 15.18 -7.90
C HIS A 81 8.83 16.29 -6.95
N SER A 82 10.15 16.42 -6.75
CA SER A 82 10.77 17.42 -5.87
C SER A 82 10.18 17.42 -4.45
N LYS A 83 9.96 16.23 -3.88
CA LYS A 83 9.41 16.07 -2.54
C LYS A 83 10.48 16.14 -1.46
N ASN A 84 10.10 16.70 -0.30
CA ASN A 84 10.95 16.64 0.89
C ASN A 84 10.94 15.21 1.44
N TYR A 85 12.11 14.58 1.52
CA TYR A 85 12.25 13.25 2.10
C TYR A 85 13.57 13.08 2.85
N ILE A 86 13.59 12.10 3.75
CA ILE A 86 14.82 11.60 4.38
C ILE A 86 14.89 10.08 4.24
N GLU A 87 16.10 9.57 4.24
CA GLU A 87 16.40 8.15 4.40
C GLU A 87 17.02 7.93 5.77
N ILE A 88 16.49 6.96 6.53
CA ILE A 88 16.98 6.64 7.87
C ILE A 88 17.36 5.16 7.96
N GLU A 89 18.34 4.84 8.81
CA GLU A 89 18.65 3.46 9.17
C GLU A 89 17.51 2.88 10.05
N PRO A 90 17.29 1.56 10.02
CA PRO A 90 16.49 0.91 11.04
C PRO A 90 16.99 1.28 12.45
N ASN A 91 16.05 1.61 13.34
CA ASN A 91 16.28 2.08 14.72
C ASN A 91 16.67 3.56 14.90
N GLU A 92 16.84 4.34 13.86
CA GLU A 92 17.00 5.81 13.96
C GLU A 92 15.63 6.52 14.07
N TRP A 93 14.73 5.98 14.88
CA TRP A 93 13.36 6.47 15.00
C TRP A 93 13.27 7.88 15.61
N ASP A 94 14.28 8.32 16.33
CA ASP A 94 14.43 9.67 16.87
C ASP A 94 14.50 10.76 15.81
N LYS A 95 14.84 10.42 14.56
CA LYS A 95 14.81 11.34 13.41
C LYS A 95 13.40 11.59 12.86
N LEU A 96 12.40 10.80 13.25
CA LEU A 96 11.01 10.97 12.86
C LEU A 96 10.40 12.21 13.51
N GLN A 97 9.54 12.90 12.76
CA GLN A 97 8.86 14.12 13.19
C GLN A 97 7.35 14.00 12.96
N ASP A 98 6.60 14.85 13.65
CA ASP A 98 5.15 14.96 13.41
C ASP A 98 4.85 15.31 11.95
N ASP A 99 3.79 14.70 11.41
CA ASP A 99 3.33 14.80 10.03
C ASP A 99 4.25 14.12 8.99
N ASP A 100 5.21 13.30 9.42
CA ASP A 100 5.94 12.42 8.51
C ASP A 100 5.04 11.32 7.94
N LEU A 101 5.28 10.94 6.68
CA LEU A 101 4.76 9.72 6.10
C LEU A 101 5.90 8.72 5.86
N ILE A 102 5.92 7.65 6.64
CA ILE A 102 6.85 6.54 6.43
C ILE A 102 6.34 5.70 5.26
N CYS A 103 7.14 5.55 4.21
CA CYS A 103 6.88 4.65 3.09
C CYS A 103 7.66 3.35 3.28
N LEU A 104 6.95 2.24 3.43
CA LEU A 104 7.54 0.97 3.83
C LEU A 104 6.90 -0.20 3.08
N SER A 105 7.72 -1.03 2.43
CA SER A 105 7.25 -2.32 1.92
C SER A 105 7.12 -3.36 3.04
N MET A 106 6.03 -4.12 3.04
CA MET A 106 5.83 -5.19 4.00
C MET A 106 5.14 -6.40 3.36
N PRO A 107 5.80 -7.54 3.20
CA PRO A 107 7.18 -7.88 3.65
C PRO A 107 8.23 -6.90 3.13
N PHE A 108 9.25 -6.64 3.97
CA PHE A 108 10.32 -5.69 3.65
C PHE A 108 11.11 -6.17 2.44
N SER A 109 11.14 -5.37 1.39
CA SER A 109 11.61 -5.74 0.06
C SER A 109 13.02 -6.36 0.04
N PRO A 110 14.03 -5.80 0.75
CA PRO A 110 15.39 -6.31 0.72
C PRO A 110 15.57 -7.74 1.24
N ILE A 111 14.72 -8.16 2.17
CA ILE A 111 14.86 -9.46 2.85
C ILE A 111 13.66 -10.39 2.62
N ALA A 112 12.64 -9.93 1.89
CA ALA A 112 11.40 -10.64 1.60
C ALA A 112 10.73 -11.25 2.87
N SER A 113 10.84 -10.58 4.02
CA SER A 113 10.29 -11.03 5.31
C SER A 113 9.86 -9.85 6.17
N ILE A 114 9.24 -10.14 7.33
CA ILE A 114 8.97 -9.13 8.35
C ILE A 114 10.26 -8.94 9.16
N PRO A 115 10.89 -7.75 9.13
CA PRO A 115 12.13 -7.52 9.86
C PRO A 115 11.86 -7.41 11.37
N ASP A 116 12.85 -7.77 12.19
CA ASP A 116 12.73 -7.76 13.64
C ASP A 116 12.42 -6.37 14.22
N TRP A 117 12.95 -5.31 13.57
CA TRP A 117 12.71 -3.93 13.98
C TRP A 117 11.30 -3.41 13.68
N TYR A 118 10.49 -4.13 12.87
CA TYR A 118 9.16 -3.64 12.48
C TYR A 118 8.24 -3.42 13.68
N LYS A 119 8.24 -4.35 14.65
CA LYS A 119 7.47 -4.17 15.87
C LYS A 119 7.93 -2.95 16.66
N THR A 120 9.23 -2.74 16.80
CA THR A 120 9.80 -1.59 17.52
C THR A 120 9.41 -0.26 16.84
N LEU A 121 9.39 -0.22 15.50
CA LEU A 121 8.90 0.95 14.78
C LEU A 121 7.42 1.20 15.08
N CYS A 122 6.57 0.18 15.00
CA CYS A 122 5.14 0.32 15.31
C CYS A 122 4.90 0.85 16.73
N ASP A 123 5.59 0.26 17.71
CA ASP A 123 5.52 0.69 19.11
C ASP A 123 6.03 2.14 19.30
N TYR A 124 7.07 2.54 18.54
CA TYR A 124 7.63 3.90 18.61
C TYR A 124 6.69 4.97 18.08
N ILE A 125 5.99 4.70 16.99
CA ILE A 125 5.06 5.66 16.39
C ILE A 125 3.67 5.62 17.03
N GLU A 126 3.36 4.61 17.83
CA GLU A 126 2.10 4.55 18.59
C GLU A 126 1.91 5.84 19.40
N ASN A 127 0.73 6.42 19.33
CA ASN A 127 0.39 7.68 19.98
C ASN A 127 1.16 8.94 19.50
N LYS A 128 1.89 8.85 18.37
CA LYS A 128 2.54 10.00 17.71
C LYS A 128 1.78 10.40 16.46
N ASN A 129 1.91 11.65 16.06
CA ASN A 129 1.35 12.15 14.81
C ASN A 129 2.27 11.83 13.61
N ILE A 130 2.66 10.55 13.49
CA ILE A 130 3.50 10.02 12.42
C ILE A 130 2.67 8.98 11.68
N TYR A 131 2.63 9.07 10.36
CA TYR A 131 1.79 8.22 9.52
C TYR A 131 2.61 7.18 8.77
N MET A 132 1.94 6.12 8.33
CA MET A 132 2.57 5.06 7.57
C MET A 132 1.76 4.74 6.31
N PHE A 133 2.47 4.58 5.20
CA PHE A 133 2.02 3.89 4.00
C PHE A 133 2.71 2.54 3.92
N ILE A 134 1.95 1.46 3.90
CA ILE A 134 2.47 0.11 3.73
C ILE A 134 2.23 -0.36 2.30
N ASP A 135 3.32 -0.69 1.62
CA ASP A 135 3.36 -1.35 0.32
C ASP A 135 3.36 -2.88 0.51
N GLY A 136 2.22 -3.50 0.27
CA GLY A 136 2.03 -4.94 0.35
C GLY A 136 2.30 -5.68 -0.96
N ALA A 137 3.22 -5.22 -1.83
CA ALA A 137 3.51 -5.88 -3.11
C ALA A 137 3.91 -7.34 -2.96
N TYR A 138 4.57 -7.69 -1.88
CA TYR A 138 5.01 -9.06 -1.55
C TYR A 138 4.08 -9.78 -0.57
N LEU A 139 2.92 -9.22 -0.27
CA LEU A 139 1.92 -9.91 0.54
C LEU A 139 1.51 -11.22 -0.14
N GLY A 140 1.40 -12.29 0.62
CA GLY A 140 1.13 -13.63 0.09
C GLY A 140 2.37 -14.42 -0.36
N THR A 141 3.56 -13.81 -0.39
CA THR A 141 4.82 -14.56 -0.61
C THR A 141 5.38 -15.16 0.68
N ILE A 142 4.87 -14.73 1.82
CA ILE A 142 5.22 -15.26 3.16
C ILE A 142 3.98 -15.86 3.83
N LYS A 143 4.19 -16.80 4.75
CA LYS A 143 3.11 -17.45 5.51
C LYS A 143 2.65 -16.65 6.73
N LYS A 144 3.46 -15.72 7.20
CA LYS A 144 3.16 -14.91 8.40
C LYS A 144 2.17 -13.79 8.07
N LYS A 145 1.21 -13.55 8.94
CA LYS A 145 0.34 -12.38 8.86
C LYS A 145 1.13 -11.12 9.21
N ILE A 146 0.87 -10.05 8.49
CA ILE A 146 1.48 -8.75 8.72
C ILE A 146 0.57 -7.95 9.65
N HIS A 147 1.14 -7.39 10.72
CA HIS A 147 0.43 -6.46 11.58
C HIS A 147 0.38 -5.08 10.92
N ILE A 148 -0.81 -4.51 10.81
CA ILE A 148 -1.02 -3.14 10.34
C ILE A 148 -1.27 -2.25 11.56
N PRO A 149 -0.36 -1.30 11.88
CA PRO A 149 -0.54 -0.41 13.03
C PRO A 149 -1.62 0.65 12.77
N ASP A 150 -2.15 1.24 13.83
CA ASP A 150 -3.21 2.26 13.73
C ASP A 150 -2.73 3.53 13.01
N ASN A 151 -1.44 3.85 13.09
CA ASN A 151 -0.80 4.93 12.33
C ASN A 151 -0.69 4.67 10.82
N CYS A 152 -0.95 3.45 10.36
CA CYS A 152 -1.03 3.16 8.94
C CYS A 152 -2.31 3.75 8.37
N ILE A 153 -2.19 4.79 7.56
CA ILE A 153 -3.34 5.48 6.94
C ILE A 153 -3.59 5.05 5.49
N LEU A 154 -2.61 4.40 4.88
CA LEU A 154 -2.63 3.90 3.52
C LEU A 154 -2.00 2.49 3.47
N PHE A 155 -2.69 1.55 2.85
CA PHE A 155 -2.18 0.21 2.62
C PHE A 155 -2.53 -0.22 1.20
N ALA A 156 -1.54 -0.55 0.40
CA ALA A 156 -1.75 -0.99 -0.98
C ALA A 156 -1.19 -2.39 -1.21
N THR A 157 -1.82 -3.15 -2.10
CA THR A 157 -1.31 -4.45 -2.53
C THR A 157 -1.69 -4.76 -3.98
N SER A 158 -1.07 -5.79 -4.56
CA SER A 158 -1.33 -6.23 -5.93
C SER A 158 -1.11 -7.72 -6.09
N ILE A 159 -1.68 -8.30 -7.16
CA ILE A 159 -1.52 -9.71 -7.49
C ILE A 159 -0.21 -10.01 -8.23
N SER A 160 0.57 -9.01 -8.57
CA SER A 160 1.70 -9.13 -9.51
C SER A 160 2.78 -10.09 -9.06
N LYS A 161 3.07 -10.16 -7.75
CA LYS A 161 4.18 -10.96 -7.22
C LYS A 161 3.74 -12.35 -6.75
N CYS A 162 2.65 -12.44 -5.99
CA CYS A 162 2.21 -13.72 -5.41
C CYS A 162 1.52 -14.66 -6.41
N PHE A 163 0.92 -14.11 -7.48
CA PHE A 163 0.21 -14.89 -8.49
C PHE A 163 0.91 -14.94 -9.85
N ASN A 164 2.12 -14.37 -9.96
CA ASN A 164 2.83 -14.22 -11.23
C ASN A 164 1.97 -13.54 -12.32
N ALA A 165 1.13 -12.62 -11.92
CA ALA A 165 0.11 -11.98 -12.74
C ALA A 165 0.44 -10.50 -13.00
N SER A 166 1.71 -10.17 -13.21
CA SER A 166 2.19 -8.79 -13.39
C SER A 166 1.55 -8.08 -14.60
N ALA A 167 1.20 -8.82 -15.63
CA ALA A 167 0.56 -8.27 -16.82
C ALA A 167 -0.88 -7.80 -16.58
N LEU A 168 -1.58 -8.34 -15.59
CA LEU A 168 -2.98 -7.96 -15.30
C LEU A 168 -3.11 -6.60 -14.63
N ARG A 169 -2.04 -6.04 -14.10
CA ARG A 169 -2.01 -4.70 -13.47
C ARG A 169 -3.16 -4.46 -12.49
N ALA A 170 -3.48 -5.46 -11.66
CA ALA A 170 -4.57 -5.40 -10.70
C ALA A 170 -4.03 -5.22 -9.28
N GLY A 171 -4.59 -4.25 -8.56
CA GLY A 171 -4.26 -3.94 -7.18
C GLY A 171 -5.37 -3.17 -6.49
N ILE A 172 -5.19 -2.91 -5.22
CA ILE A 172 -6.13 -2.16 -4.39
C ILE A 172 -5.35 -1.27 -3.42
N LEU A 173 -5.86 -0.08 -3.17
CA LEU A 173 -5.42 0.82 -2.11
C LEU A 173 -6.53 0.89 -1.06
N PHE A 174 -6.21 0.54 0.17
CA PHE A 174 -7.02 0.77 1.35
C PHE A 174 -6.58 2.07 2.01
N TYR A 175 -7.54 2.84 2.54
CA TYR A 175 -7.24 4.18 3.06
C TYR A 175 -8.23 4.64 4.14
N ASP A 176 -7.76 5.52 5.02
CA ASP A 176 -8.64 6.29 5.91
C ASP A 176 -9.09 7.57 5.21
N LYS A 177 -8.13 8.34 4.68
CA LYS A 177 -8.36 9.57 3.93
C LYS A 177 -7.85 9.38 2.51
N VAL A 178 -8.73 9.55 1.54
CA VAL A 178 -8.36 9.36 0.12
C VAL A 178 -7.31 10.40 -0.29
N PRO A 179 -6.17 9.98 -0.86
CA PRO A 179 -5.21 10.91 -1.43
C PRO A 179 -5.85 11.75 -2.54
N VAL A 180 -5.48 13.04 -2.62
CA VAL A 180 -6.07 14.02 -3.54
C VAL A 180 -6.11 13.49 -4.98
N LEU A 181 -5.04 12.85 -5.43
CA LEU A 181 -4.93 12.34 -6.80
C LEU A 181 -5.80 11.11 -7.10
N PHE A 182 -6.48 10.54 -6.09
CA PHE A 182 -7.48 9.49 -6.28
C PHE A 182 -8.92 10.01 -6.18
N LYS A 183 -9.14 11.29 -5.88
CA LYS A 183 -10.50 11.84 -5.66
C LYS A 183 -11.43 11.61 -6.83
N SER A 184 -10.93 11.72 -8.07
CA SER A 184 -11.73 11.44 -9.26
C SER A 184 -12.25 9.99 -9.31
N LYS A 185 -11.42 9.00 -8.93
CA LYS A 185 -11.84 7.60 -8.87
C LYS A 185 -12.89 7.36 -7.78
N VAL A 186 -12.77 8.04 -6.63
CA VAL A 186 -13.76 7.96 -5.54
C VAL A 186 -15.09 8.58 -5.96
N LEU A 187 -15.06 9.73 -6.64
CA LEU A 187 -16.26 10.38 -7.16
C LEU A 187 -17.02 9.46 -8.12
N ILE A 188 -16.33 8.80 -9.05
CA ILE A 188 -16.94 7.83 -9.96
C ILE A 188 -17.63 6.68 -9.18
N LYS A 189 -17.01 6.21 -8.08
CA LYS A 189 -17.58 5.15 -7.24
C LYS A 189 -18.87 5.59 -6.51
N ASN A 190 -19.00 6.86 -6.19
CA ASN A 190 -20.10 7.41 -5.39
C ASN A 190 -21.26 7.97 -6.22
N TYR A 191 -21.10 8.13 -7.53
CA TYR A 191 -22.13 8.70 -8.44
C TYR A 191 -23.02 7.63 -9.12
N ASN A 192 -22.94 6.39 -8.69
CA ASN A 192 -23.74 5.28 -9.18
C ASN A 192 -24.22 4.43 -7.99
#